data_005ee84fc8c25c32b181666bd58ef26e
#
_entry.id   005ee84fc8c25c32b181666bd58ef26e
#
_cell.length_a   1.000
_cell.length_b   1.000
_cell.length_c   1.000
_cell.angle_alpha   90.00
_cell.angle_beta   90.00
_cell.angle_gamma   90.00
#
_symmetry.space_group_name_H-M   'P 1'
#
loop_
_entity.id
_entity.type
_entity.pdbx_description
1 polymer ?
#
loop_
_entity_poly.entity_id
_entity_poly.type
_entity_poly.pdbx_seq_one_letter_code
_entity_poly.pdbx_strand_id
1 'polypeptide(L)'
;MNLSTSISHLKFNSCLCNASGPKCSLLNELQNLDNSDSCAVITKTTTFEKREGNPEPRYYDNLLGSINSMGLPNQGHNYYIKYSEKIKKPYIISMTGFSLDELITVLTNIIISKTNFNKKIDGIEINLSCPNIIDKGQIAYDFESLDNYLKEICFIYSNLLEKFDEKPILGIKLPPYFEIHHFETVGEIISKYPIDFITCINSIGNALLIDIKNESAVIKPKGGMGGLGGSYVKPTGLSNVRNFYLQFKKRNRDIKIIGCGGIETGKDAFEYILCGADLLQIGTQFYKEDVSSFKRILKELTEVMKYKNYNNIEQFKGKLKTI
;
A
#
# COMPACT_ATOMS: atom_id res chain seq x y z
N MET A 1 -7.02 -13.98 20.93
CA MET A 1 -5.93 -13.97 19.94
C MET A 1 -5.41 -12.55 19.80
N ASN A 2 -4.10 -12.38 19.81
CA ASN A 2 -3.50 -11.06 19.61
C ASN A 2 -3.17 -10.84 18.13
N LEU A 3 -3.83 -9.86 17.51
CA LEU A 3 -3.63 -9.46 16.11
C LEU A 3 -2.79 -8.18 15.98
N SER A 4 -2.30 -7.63 17.11
CA SER A 4 -1.49 -6.41 17.09
C SER A 4 -0.16 -6.62 16.39
N THR A 5 0.35 -5.57 15.77
CA THR A 5 1.66 -5.54 15.10
C THR A 5 2.28 -4.15 15.25
N SER A 6 3.51 -3.99 14.79
CA SER A 6 4.18 -2.69 14.75
C SER A 6 5.08 -2.54 13.53
N ILE A 7 5.25 -1.31 13.09
CA ILE A 7 6.25 -0.91 12.10
C ILE A 7 7.11 0.16 12.78
N SER A 8 8.41 -0.13 12.98
CA SER A 8 9.28 0.72 13.80
C SER A 8 8.63 1.00 15.17
N HIS A 9 8.51 2.24 15.58
CA HIS A 9 7.86 2.64 16.85
C HIS A 9 6.31 2.70 16.77
N LEU A 10 5.72 2.71 15.58
CA LEU A 10 4.28 2.84 15.40
C LEU A 10 3.57 1.51 15.63
N LYS A 11 2.65 1.50 16.59
CA LYS A 11 1.88 0.31 16.98
C LYS A 11 0.50 0.31 16.35
N PHE A 12 0.05 -0.87 15.94
CA PHE A 12 -1.27 -1.12 15.37
C PHE A 12 -2.01 -2.13 16.26
N ASN A 13 -3.27 -1.86 16.58
CA ASN A 13 -4.10 -2.73 17.42
C ASN A 13 -4.55 -4.02 16.72
N SER A 14 -4.47 -4.06 15.39
CA SER A 14 -4.68 -5.25 14.56
C SER A 14 -3.77 -5.20 13.33
N CYS A 15 -3.81 -6.23 12.49
CA CYS A 15 -2.94 -6.36 11.33
C CYS A 15 -3.60 -6.02 9.98
N LEU A 16 -4.77 -5.35 9.98
CA LEU A 16 -5.52 -5.11 8.74
C LEU A 16 -5.97 -3.66 8.63
N CYS A 17 -5.68 -3.01 7.50
CA CYS A 17 -6.11 -1.67 7.18
C CYS A 17 -6.55 -1.53 5.71
N ASN A 18 -7.02 -0.32 5.32
CA ASN A 18 -7.34 -0.02 3.93
C ASN A 18 -6.08 0.15 3.08
N ALA A 19 -6.15 -0.22 1.80
CA ALA A 19 -5.15 0.19 0.81
C ALA A 19 -5.41 1.64 0.37
N SER A 20 -4.35 2.33 -0.10
CA SER A 20 -4.46 3.62 -0.78
C SER A 20 -5.15 3.43 -2.14
N GLY A 21 -6.46 3.27 -2.12
CA GLY A 21 -7.27 2.90 -3.28
C GLY A 21 -8.67 3.49 -3.24
N PRO A 22 -9.71 2.67 -3.06
CA PRO A 22 -11.10 3.13 -2.99
C PRO A 22 -11.45 3.73 -1.63
N LYS A 23 -12.46 4.61 -1.61
CA LYS A 23 -13.12 5.13 -0.38
C LYS A 23 -12.14 5.67 0.68
N CYS A 24 -11.09 6.39 0.24
CA CYS A 24 -10.10 7.02 1.12
C CYS A 24 -9.62 8.39 0.60
N SER A 25 -10.46 9.05 -0.23
CA SER A 25 -10.16 10.34 -0.87
C SER A 25 -10.77 11.54 -0.13
N LEU A 26 -11.96 11.38 0.43
CA LEU A 26 -12.71 12.47 1.06
C LEU A 26 -12.70 12.33 2.60
N LEU A 27 -12.86 13.45 3.30
CA LEU A 27 -12.85 13.46 4.77
C LEU A 27 -13.86 12.48 5.38
N ASN A 28 -15.09 12.43 4.87
CA ASN A 28 -16.11 11.50 5.35
C ASN A 28 -15.71 10.02 5.15
N GLU A 29 -15.03 9.70 4.06
CA GLU A 29 -14.49 8.36 3.81
C GLU A 29 -13.37 8.02 4.81
N LEU A 30 -12.45 8.97 5.06
CA LEU A 30 -11.39 8.82 6.06
C LEU A 30 -11.95 8.66 7.48
N GLN A 31 -13.00 9.40 7.83
CA GLN A 31 -13.70 9.27 9.12
C GLN A 31 -14.45 7.94 9.25
N ASN A 32 -15.01 7.40 8.16
CA ASN A 32 -15.61 6.07 8.17
C ASN A 32 -14.56 4.99 8.46
N LEU A 33 -13.37 5.11 7.88
CA LEU A 33 -12.24 4.24 8.17
C LEU A 33 -11.76 4.40 9.63
N ASP A 34 -11.68 5.62 10.13
CA ASP A 34 -11.32 5.91 11.52
C ASP A 34 -12.28 5.30 12.53
N ASN A 35 -13.57 5.23 12.21
CA ASN A 35 -14.62 4.64 13.04
C ASN A 35 -14.82 3.12 12.83
N SER A 36 -14.06 2.46 11.94
CA SER A 36 -14.18 1.05 11.61
C SER A 36 -13.21 0.15 12.41
N ASP A 37 -13.13 -1.13 12.07
CA ASP A 37 -12.12 -2.06 12.59
C ASP A 37 -10.79 -2.01 11.81
N SER A 38 -10.60 -1.08 10.87
CA SER A 38 -9.29 -0.81 10.26
C SER A 38 -8.28 -0.35 11.33
N CYS A 39 -7.08 -0.89 11.34
CA CYS A 39 -6.08 -0.52 12.36
C CYS A 39 -5.35 0.80 12.07
N ALA A 40 -5.48 1.32 10.85
CA ALA A 40 -4.92 2.60 10.41
C ALA A 40 -5.83 3.22 9.34
N VAL A 41 -5.60 4.48 9.03
CA VAL A 41 -6.21 5.19 7.90
C VAL A 41 -5.12 5.58 6.91
N ILE A 42 -5.15 4.96 5.73
CA ILE A 42 -4.24 5.30 4.61
C ILE A 42 -5.01 6.13 3.60
N THR A 43 -4.49 7.31 3.28
CA THR A 43 -5.15 8.22 2.34
C THR A 43 -5.06 7.73 0.91
N LYS A 44 -5.90 8.26 0.04
CA LYS A 44 -5.67 8.16 -1.40
C LYS A 44 -4.30 8.73 -1.76
N THR A 45 -3.57 8.04 -2.66
CA THR A 45 -2.28 8.56 -3.13
C THR A 45 -2.45 9.97 -3.66
N THR A 46 -1.81 10.92 -2.99
CA THR A 46 -1.90 12.34 -3.33
C THR A 46 -0.78 12.77 -4.27
N THR A 47 -1.06 13.80 -5.04
CA THR A 47 -0.13 14.57 -5.86
C THR A 47 -0.02 16.00 -5.32
N PHE A 48 0.84 16.82 -5.89
CA PHE A 48 0.96 18.22 -5.47
C PHE A 48 -0.39 18.92 -5.54
N GLU A 49 -1.03 18.90 -6.69
CA GLU A 49 -2.37 19.45 -6.91
C GLU A 49 -3.46 18.38 -6.88
N LYS A 50 -4.71 18.80 -6.68
CA LYS A 50 -5.92 18.00 -6.87
C LYS A 50 -6.00 17.45 -8.30
N ARG A 51 -6.50 16.21 -8.43
CA ARG A 51 -6.73 15.57 -9.73
C ARG A 51 -8.10 14.93 -9.80
N GLU A 52 -8.75 15.07 -10.94
CA GLU A 52 -10.03 14.38 -11.23
C GLU A 52 -9.82 12.92 -11.68
N GLY A 53 -8.62 12.59 -12.16
CA GLY A 53 -8.28 11.28 -12.70
C GLY A 53 -8.68 11.10 -14.17
N ASN A 54 -8.70 9.84 -14.60
CA ASN A 54 -9.03 9.48 -15.99
C ASN A 54 -10.55 9.53 -16.24
N PRO A 55 -11.00 9.62 -17.52
CA PRO A 55 -12.42 9.58 -17.88
C PRO A 55 -13.11 8.27 -17.49
N GLU A 56 -14.40 8.34 -17.19
CA GLU A 56 -15.26 7.17 -16.93
C GLU A 56 -15.72 6.47 -18.23
N PRO A 57 -16.00 5.15 -18.18
CA PRO A 57 -15.78 4.22 -17.06
C PRO A 57 -14.30 3.88 -16.89
N ARG A 58 -13.78 4.01 -15.66
CA ARG A 58 -12.38 3.77 -15.30
C ARG A 58 -12.17 2.70 -14.23
N TYR A 59 -13.26 2.06 -13.81
CA TYR A 59 -13.28 0.96 -12.87
C TYR A 59 -14.38 -0.04 -13.26
N TYR A 60 -14.05 -1.32 -13.16
CA TYR A 60 -14.99 -2.41 -13.33
C TYR A 60 -14.61 -3.56 -12.39
N ASP A 61 -15.60 -4.26 -11.82
CA ASP A 61 -15.35 -5.44 -10.99
C ASP A 61 -16.31 -6.60 -11.33
N ASN A 62 -15.86 -7.79 -10.99
CA ASN A 62 -16.57 -9.04 -11.12
C ASN A 62 -16.27 -9.97 -9.94
N LEU A 63 -16.68 -11.23 -10.02
CA LEU A 63 -16.47 -12.22 -8.95
C LEU A 63 -14.98 -12.44 -8.63
N LEU A 64 -14.08 -12.36 -9.62
CA LEU A 64 -12.66 -12.65 -9.44
C LEU A 64 -11.83 -11.41 -9.01
N GLY A 65 -12.38 -10.22 -9.10
CA GLY A 65 -11.66 -9.02 -8.71
C GLY A 65 -12.07 -7.76 -9.46
N SER A 66 -11.11 -6.92 -9.78
CA SER A 66 -11.36 -5.64 -10.44
C SER A 66 -10.29 -5.30 -11.48
N ILE A 67 -10.66 -4.44 -12.44
CA ILE A 67 -9.72 -3.73 -13.30
C ILE A 67 -9.96 -2.22 -13.15
N ASN A 68 -8.87 -1.45 -13.09
CA ASN A 68 -8.98 -0.01 -12.95
C ASN A 68 -7.90 0.74 -13.74
N SER A 69 -8.27 1.92 -14.19
CA SER A 69 -7.34 2.91 -14.75
C SER A 69 -7.71 4.29 -14.23
N MET A 70 -7.55 4.48 -12.90
CA MET A 70 -8.10 5.63 -12.19
C MET A 70 -7.43 6.96 -12.54
N GLY A 71 -6.13 7.00 -12.87
CA GLY A 71 -5.40 8.23 -13.17
C GLY A 71 -5.14 9.12 -11.95
N LEU A 72 -5.04 8.52 -10.76
CA LEU A 72 -4.75 9.21 -9.48
C LEU A 72 -5.77 10.30 -9.10
N PRO A 73 -7.10 10.04 -9.08
CA PRO A 73 -8.03 11.03 -8.54
C PRO A 73 -7.73 11.25 -7.06
N ASN A 74 -7.49 12.50 -6.65
CA ASN A 74 -7.17 12.86 -5.27
C ASN A 74 -7.41 14.36 -5.03
N GLN A 75 -7.41 14.79 -3.76
CA GLN A 75 -7.73 16.16 -3.36
C GLN A 75 -6.50 17.09 -3.24
N GLY A 76 -5.29 16.63 -3.63
CA GLY A 76 -4.03 17.35 -3.40
C GLY A 76 -3.51 17.17 -1.97
N HIS A 77 -2.20 17.27 -1.79
CA HIS A 77 -1.54 16.94 -0.49
C HIS A 77 -2.01 17.84 0.66
N ASN A 78 -2.26 19.11 0.41
CA ASN A 78 -2.72 20.05 1.44
C ASN A 78 -4.06 19.64 2.08
N TYR A 79 -4.95 18.99 1.31
CA TYR A 79 -6.20 18.46 1.83
C TYR A 79 -5.97 17.41 2.92
N TYR A 80 -5.12 16.43 2.64
CA TYR A 80 -4.85 15.34 3.58
C TYR A 80 -4.07 15.83 4.81
N ILE A 81 -3.14 16.76 4.64
CA ILE A 81 -2.46 17.44 5.75
C ILE A 81 -3.48 18.19 6.63
N LYS A 82 -4.36 18.99 6.03
CA LYS A 82 -5.38 19.78 6.75
C LYS A 82 -6.27 18.92 7.65
N TYR A 83 -6.67 17.75 7.15
CA TYR A 83 -7.63 16.88 7.83
C TYR A 83 -7.00 15.79 8.70
N SER A 84 -5.69 15.71 8.80
CA SER A 84 -4.99 14.69 9.60
C SER A 84 -5.42 14.70 11.08
N GLU A 85 -5.66 15.88 11.67
CA GLU A 85 -6.08 16.03 13.07
C GLU A 85 -7.52 15.56 13.34
N LYS A 86 -8.31 15.27 12.30
CA LYS A 86 -9.67 14.74 12.43
C LYS A 86 -9.71 13.22 12.56
N ILE A 87 -8.56 12.57 12.44
CA ILE A 87 -8.40 11.12 12.45
C ILE A 87 -7.68 10.70 13.73
N LYS A 88 -8.23 9.75 14.47
CA LYS A 88 -7.70 9.28 15.77
C LYS A 88 -6.70 8.16 15.62
N LYS A 89 -6.95 7.24 14.68
CA LYS A 89 -6.08 6.08 14.38
C LYS A 89 -4.75 6.52 13.78
N PRO A 90 -3.75 5.63 13.71
CA PRO A 90 -2.55 5.84 12.90
C PRO A 90 -2.92 6.36 11.51
N TYR A 91 -2.37 7.51 11.12
CA TYR A 91 -2.70 8.22 9.88
C TYR A 91 -1.49 8.23 8.96
N ILE A 92 -1.62 7.56 7.82
CA ILE A 92 -0.55 7.39 6.83
C ILE A 92 -0.95 8.12 5.55
N ILE A 93 -0.17 9.10 5.13
CA ILE A 93 -0.38 9.80 3.86
C ILE A 93 0.32 9.02 2.76
N SER A 94 -0.48 8.47 1.83
CA SER A 94 0.07 7.95 0.57
C SER A 94 0.29 9.09 -0.41
N MET A 95 1.46 9.12 -1.06
CA MET A 95 1.85 10.20 -1.97
C MET A 95 2.65 9.72 -3.17
N THR A 96 2.69 10.53 -4.21
CA THR A 96 3.58 10.37 -5.38
C THR A 96 3.86 11.72 -6.02
N GLY A 97 4.72 11.76 -7.03
CA GLY A 97 4.96 12.91 -7.91
C GLY A 97 5.11 12.46 -9.36
N PHE A 98 4.89 13.38 -10.31
CA PHE A 98 5.12 13.14 -11.73
C PHE A 98 6.58 13.39 -12.15
N SER A 99 7.39 13.93 -11.26
CA SER A 99 8.83 14.07 -11.35
C SER A 99 9.43 13.87 -9.96
N LEU A 100 10.74 13.71 -9.88
CA LEU A 100 11.45 13.66 -8.60
C LEU A 100 11.25 14.97 -7.82
N ASP A 101 11.34 16.11 -8.49
CA ASP A 101 11.17 17.44 -7.87
C ASP A 101 9.76 17.62 -7.27
N GLU A 102 8.71 17.20 -7.99
CA GLU A 102 7.34 17.24 -7.47
C GLU A 102 7.19 16.31 -6.25
N LEU A 103 7.73 15.10 -6.35
CA LEU A 103 7.70 14.14 -5.25
C LEU A 103 8.40 14.69 -4.00
N ILE A 104 9.60 15.24 -4.15
CA ILE A 104 10.37 15.87 -3.06
C ILE A 104 9.62 17.07 -2.48
N THR A 105 8.98 17.89 -3.33
CA THR A 105 8.17 19.02 -2.87
C THR A 105 7.01 18.57 -2.00
N VAL A 106 6.25 17.55 -2.43
CA VAL A 106 5.13 16.99 -1.65
C VAL A 106 5.62 16.39 -0.34
N LEU A 107 6.69 15.61 -0.37
CA LEU A 107 7.33 15.02 0.81
C LEU A 107 7.74 16.09 1.81
N THR A 108 8.43 17.13 1.34
CA THR A 108 8.88 18.27 2.15
C THR A 108 7.70 18.96 2.82
N ASN A 109 6.63 19.25 2.09
CA ASN A 109 5.44 19.90 2.64
C ASN A 109 4.76 19.06 3.72
N ILE A 110 4.68 17.72 3.54
CA ILE A 110 4.14 16.80 4.53
C ILE A 110 5.00 16.82 5.81
N ILE A 111 6.33 16.72 5.68
CA ILE A 111 7.26 16.72 6.82
C ILE A 111 7.22 18.05 7.55
N ILE A 112 7.30 19.18 6.83
CA ILE A 112 7.22 20.53 7.45
C ILE A 112 5.88 20.70 8.19
N SER A 113 4.79 20.18 7.68
CA SER A 113 3.50 20.23 8.34
C SER A 113 3.49 19.43 9.64
N LYS A 114 4.13 18.28 9.69
CA LYS A 114 4.33 17.48 10.91
C LYS A 114 5.20 18.26 11.92
N THR A 115 6.32 18.79 11.48
CA THR A 115 7.35 19.36 12.35
C THR A 115 7.01 20.76 12.85
N ASN A 116 6.56 21.67 11.96
CA ASN A 116 6.35 23.07 12.30
C ASN A 116 4.93 23.35 12.77
N PHE A 117 3.95 22.55 12.36
CA PHE A 117 2.53 22.77 12.70
C PHE A 117 1.92 21.63 13.52
N ASN A 118 2.76 20.70 13.99
CA ASN A 118 2.38 19.55 14.83
C ASN A 118 1.18 18.75 14.27
N LYS A 119 1.10 18.62 12.94
CA LYS A 119 0.03 17.83 12.31
C LYS A 119 0.19 16.35 12.63
N LYS A 120 -0.93 15.68 12.85
CA LYS A 120 -0.95 14.25 13.12
C LYS A 120 -0.69 13.44 11.83
N ILE A 121 0.58 13.19 11.55
CA ILE A 121 1.03 12.35 10.43
C ILE A 121 1.96 11.29 11.02
N ASP A 122 1.47 10.05 11.06
CA ASP A 122 2.17 8.94 11.71
C ASP A 122 3.02 8.15 10.71
N GLY A 123 2.71 8.25 9.41
CA GLY A 123 3.47 7.59 8.35
C GLY A 123 3.29 8.21 6.98
N ILE A 124 4.24 7.88 6.10
CA ILE A 124 4.26 8.28 4.68
C ILE A 124 4.47 7.03 3.84
N GLU A 125 3.55 6.75 2.90
CA GLU A 125 3.66 5.68 1.91
C GLU A 125 3.90 6.28 0.53
N ILE A 126 5.11 6.16 -0.02
CA ILE A 126 5.45 6.69 -1.34
C ILE A 126 5.08 5.67 -2.41
N ASN A 127 4.16 6.03 -3.29
CA ASN A 127 3.72 5.18 -4.38
C ASN A 127 4.66 5.33 -5.60
N LEU A 128 5.59 4.38 -5.76
CA LEU A 128 6.54 4.31 -6.88
C LEU A 128 6.03 3.44 -8.04
N SER A 129 4.79 3.03 -7.99
CA SER A 129 4.24 1.99 -8.86
C SER A 129 2.89 2.33 -9.48
N CYS A 130 2.63 3.60 -9.81
CA CYS A 130 1.37 3.94 -10.46
C CYS A 130 1.37 3.53 -11.94
N PRO A 131 0.63 2.47 -12.35
CA PRO A 131 0.62 2.00 -13.75
C PRO A 131 -0.27 2.86 -14.65
N ASN A 132 -1.02 3.80 -14.08
CA ASN A 132 -2.13 4.49 -14.73
C ASN A 132 -1.78 5.93 -15.14
N ILE A 133 -0.50 6.29 -15.15
CA ILE A 133 0.00 7.55 -15.73
C ILE A 133 0.30 7.32 -17.19
N ILE A 134 -0.31 8.13 -18.06
CA ILE A 134 -0.09 8.06 -19.50
C ILE A 134 1.34 8.53 -19.80
N ASP A 135 2.02 7.81 -20.69
CA ASP A 135 3.37 8.09 -21.19
C ASP A 135 4.50 8.10 -20.14
N LYS A 136 4.29 7.50 -18.95
CA LYS A 136 5.35 7.31 -17.96
C LYS A 136 5.44 5.86 -17.49
N GLY A 137 6.65 5.33 -17.50
CA GLY A 137 6.97 4.04 -16.88
C GLY A 137 6.81 4.10 -15.35
N GLN A 138 6.63 2.95 -14.73
CA GLN A 138 6.64 2.84 -13.27
C GLN A 138 8.10 2.95 -12.80
N ILE A 139 8.42 3.93 -11.94
CA ILE A 139 9.77 4.22 -11.45
C ILE A 139 10.43 2.96 -10.86
N ALA A 140 9.67 2.15 -10.14
CA ALA A 140 10.20 0.97 -9.48
C ALA A 140 10.56 -0.20 -10.44
N TYR A 141 10.29 -0.10 -11.73
CA TYR A 141 10.80 -1.06 -12.74
C TYR A 141 12.12 -0.60 -13.40
N ASP A 142 12.48 0.65 -13.25
CA ASP A 142 13.81 1.17 -13.61
C ASP A 142 14.67 1.23 -12.34
N PHE A 143 15.58 0.29 -12.19
CA PHE A 143 16.32 0.10 -10.94
C PHE A 143 17.32 1.23 -10.67
N GLU A 144 17.85 1.88 -11.69
CA GLU A 144 18.70 3.06 -11.54
C GLU A 144 17.86 4.25 -11.04
N SER A 145 16.73 4.49 -11.66
CA SER A 145 15.78 5.50 -11.21
C SER A 145 15.28 5.23 -9.79
N LEU A 146 14.98 3.97 -9.45
CA LEU A 146 14.57 3.58 -8.10
C LEU A 146 15.64 3.94 -7.06
N ASP A 147 16.91 3.59 -7.32
CA ASP A 147 18.02 3.89 -6.41
C ASP A 147 18.19 5.41 -6.23
N ASN A 148 18.14 6.17 -7.33
CA ASN A 148 18.23 7.63 -7.29
C ASN A 148 17.07 8.29 -6.53
N TYR A 149 15.83 7.85 -6.76
CA TYR A 149 14.67 8.35 -6.05
C TYR A 149 14.76 8.06 -4.53
N LEU A 150 15.14 6.85 -4.16
CA LEU A 150 15.29 6.49 -2.74
C LEU A 150 16.41 7.28 -2.06
N LYS A 151 17.50 7.53 -2.76
CA LYS A 151 18.61 8.37 -2.27
C LYS A 151 18.12 9.78 -1.91
N GLU A 152 17.45 10.46 -2.84
CA GLU A 152 16.96 11.83 -2.64
C GLU A 152 15.84 11.89 -1.58
N ILE A 153 14.88 10.96 -1.63
CA ILE A 153 13.80 10.83 -0.64
C ILE A 153 14.39 10.70 0.77
N CYS A 154 15.31 9.77 0.96
CA CYS A 154 15.87 9.48 2.28
C CYS A 154 16.82 10.59 2.77
N PHE A 155 17.50 11.26 1.86
CA PHE A 155 18.30 12.44 2.18
C PHE A 155 17.41 13.57 2.75
N ILE A 156 16.35 13.93 2.05
CA ILE A 156 15.41 14.97 2.50
C ILE A 156 14.71 14.56 3.80
N TYR A 157 14.21 13.31 3.87
CA TYR A 157 13.56 12.78 5.07
C TYR A 157 14.47 12.85 6.29
N SER A 158 15.71 12.40 6.17
CA SER A 158 16.66 12.38 7.28
C SER A 158 17.03 13.80 7.73
N ASN A 159 17.32 14.70 6.80
CA ASN A 159 17.72 16.08 7.12
C ASN A 159 16.60 16.87 7.81
N LEU A 160 15.36 16.78 7.29
CA LEU A 160 14.23 17.52 7.87
C LEU A 160 13.81 16.98 9.23
N LEU A 161 14.08 15.72 9.51
CA LEU A 161 13.67 15.03 10.73
C LEU A 161 14.83 14.73 11.69
N GLU A 162 16.03 15.25 11.44
CA GLU A 162 17.21 14.97 12.27
C GLU A 162 16.97 15.25 13.76
N LYS A 163 16.27 16.36 14.08
CA LYS A 163 16.05 16.85 15.44
C LYS A 163 14.74 16.33 16.08
N PHE A 164 14.02 15.43 15.41
CA PHE A 164 12.73 14.96 15.90
C PHE A 164 12.83 13.50 16.36
N ASP A 165 12.37 13.24 17.60
CA ASP A 165 12.37 11.91 18.20
C ASP A 165 11.29 11.02 17.56
N GLU A 166 10.08 11.55 17.37
CA GLU A 166 8.95 10.84 16.76
C GLU A 166 8.81 11.19 15.28
N LYS A 167 9.54 10.47 14.44
CA LYS A 167 9.47 10.60 12.97
C LYS A 167 8.28 9.82 12.43
N PRO A 168 7.56 10.32 11.39
CA PRO A 168 6.59 9.48 10.70
C PRO A 168 7.29 8.27 10.09
N ILE A 169 6.72 7.06 10.19
CA ILE A 169 7.32 5.90 9.50
C ILE A 169 7.36 6.14 7.99
N LEU A 170 8.44 5.73 7.33
CA LEU A 170 8.65 5.91 5.90
C LEU A 170 8.57 4.57 5.15
N GLY A 171 7.67 4.47 4.19
CA GLY A 171 7.57 3.30 3.35
C GLY A 171 7.34 3.60 1.88
N ILE A 172 7.45 2.56 1.07
CA ILE A 172 7.26 2.62 -0.37
C ILE A 172 6.29 1.55 -0.85
N LYS A 173 5.41 1.90 -1.79
CA LYS A 173 4.53 0.94 -2.45
C LYS A 173 5.09 0.54 -3.80
N LEU A 174 5.28 -0.78 -3.97
CA LEU A 174 5.94 -1.39 -5.10
C LEU A 174 4.95 -2.01 -6.10
N PRO A 175 5.32 -2.07 -7.40
CA PRO A 175 4.62 -2.88 -8.38
C PRO A 175 4.88 -4.38 -8.10
N PRO A 176 4.14 -5.27 -8.75
CA PRO A 176 4.49 -6.68 -8.75
C PRO A 176 5.79 -6.94 -9.51
N TYR A 177 6.66 -7.77 -8.95
CA TYR A 177 7.82 -8.33 -9.64
C TYR A 177 7.58 -9.81 -9.94
N PHE A 178 8.19 -10.32 -11.02
CA PHE A 178 7.93 -11.66 -11.55
C PHE A 178 9.20 -12.53 -11.64
N GLU A 179 10.38 -11.91 -11.64
CA GLU A 179 11.66 -12.61 -11.78
C GLU A 179 12.48 -12.54 -10.50
N ILE A 180 13.16 -13.63 -10.17
CA ILE A 180 13.89 -13.75 -8.89
C ILE A 180 14.97 -12.68 -8.76
N HIS A 181 15.72 -12.40 -9.83
CA HIS A 181 16.78 -11.39 -9.77
C HIS A 181 16.25 -9.97 -9.55
N HIS A 182 15.01 -9.66 -9.94
CA HIS A 182 14.38 -8.37 -9.60
C HIS A 182 14.20 -8.22 -8.09
N PHE A 183 13.78 -9.28 -7.38
CA PHE A 183 13.67 -9.25 -5.92
C PHE A 183 15.05 -9.08 -5.26
N GLU A 184 16.10 -9.69 -5.81
CA GLU A 184 17.47 -9.55 -5.31
C GLU A 184 17.97 -8.12 -5.48
N THR A 185 17.84 -7.56 -6.69
CA THR A 185 18.29 -6.20 -7.01
C THR A 185 17.51 -5.14 -6.23
N VAL A 186 16.18 -5.22 -6.25
CA VAL A 186 15.32 -4.27 -5.52
C VAL A 186 15.50 -4.40 -4.01
N GLY A 187 15.60 -5.62 -3.49
CA GLY A 187 15.89 -5.88 -2.08
C GLY A 187 17.25 -5.30 -1.64
N GLU A 188 18.27 -5.36 -2.51
CA GLU A 188 19.57 -4.74 -2.28
C GLU A 188 19.46 -3.21 -2.26
N ILE A 189 18.82 -2.63 -3.28
CA ILE A 189 18.64 -1.17 -3.38
C ILE A 189 17.91 -0.64 -2.13
N ILE A 190 16.75 -1.20 -1.77
CA ILE A 190 15.96 -0.75 -0.62
C ILE A 190 16.78 -0.89 0.68
N SER A 191 17.58 -1.94 0.80
CA SER A 191 18.39 -2.20 2.00
C SER A 191 19.48 -1.16 2.27
N LYS A 192 19.82 -0.31 1.30
CA LYS A 192 20.78 0.80 1.47
C LYS A 192 20.19 1.97 2.27
N TYR A 193 18.86 2.07 2.33
CA TYR A 193 18.14 3.26 2.79
C TYR A 193 17.38 3.00 4.10
N PRO A 194 17.08 4.05 4.90
CA PRO A 194 16.30 3.96 6.12
C PRO A 194 14.78 3.89 5.82
N ILE A 195 14.37 2.84 5.12
CA ILE A 195 12.96 2.53 4.84
C ILE A 195 12.43 1.63 5.94
N ASP A 196 11.31 2.01 6.58
CA ASP A 196 10.67 1.25 7.64
C ASP A 196 9.81 0.10 7.08
N PHE A 197 9.15 0.31 5.93
CA PHE A 197 8.30 -0.71 5.33
C PHE A 197 8.20 -0.62 3.81
N ILE A 198 7.86 -1.76 3.22
CA ILE A 198 7.39 -1.83 1.84
C ILE A 198 5.95 -2.33 1.80
N THR A 199 5.17 -1.83 0.84
CA THR A 199 3.85 -2.39 0.52
C THR A 199 3.92 -3.10 -0.82
N CYS A 200 3.62 -4.38 -0.86
CA CYS A 200 3.51 -5.17 -2.08
C CYS A 200 2.23 -6.03 -2.09
N ILE A 201 1.46 -5.90 -3.18
CA ILE A 201 1.76 -5.26 -4.46
C ILE A 201 0.74 -4.16 -4.80
N ASN A 202 1.10 -3.26 -5.70
CA ASN A 202 0.11 -2.49 -6.43
C ASN A 202 -0.59 -3.38 -7.48
N SER A 203 -1.61 -2.89 -8.16
CA SER A 203 -2.32 -3.62 -9.21
C SER A 203 -1.38 -4.08 -10.33
N ILE A 204 -1.64 -5.27 -10.89
CA ILE A 204 -0.90 -5.79 -12.06
C ILE A 204 -1.34 -5.00 -13.28
N GLY A 205 -0.44 -4.20 -13.83
CA GLY A 205 -0.74 -3.28 -14.93
C GLY A 205 -0.98 -3.97 -16.27
N ASN A 206 -1.48 -3.19 -17.22
CA ASN A 206 -1.63 -3.56 -18.63
C ASN A 206 -2.53 -4.78 -18.90
N ALA A 207 -3.53 -5.00 -18.04
CA ALA A 207 -4.54 -6.02 -18.23
C ALA A 207 -5.74 -5.50 -19.03
N LEU A 208 -6.47 -6.40 -19.67
CA LEU A 208 -7.67 -6.11 -20.45
C LEU A 208 -8.79 -7.07 -20.04
N LEU A 209 -9.99 -6.53 -19.79
CA LEU A 209 -11.23 -7.30 -19.66
C LEU A 209 -12.21 -6.88 -20.75
N ILE A 210 -12.91 -7.86 -21.32
CA ILE A 210 -13.81 -7.67 -22.47
C ILE A 210 -15.25 -7.95 -22.05
N ASP A 211 -16.15 -7.04 -22.37
CA ASP A 211 -17.58 -7.28 -22.40
C ASP A 211 -17.94 -7.94 -23.74
N ILE A 212 -18.20 -9.25 -23.69
CA ILE A 212 -18.50 -10.05 -24.90
C ILE A 212 -19.79 -9.58 -25.54
N LYS A 213 -20.77 -9.11 -24.78
CA LYS A 213 -22.05 -8.67 -25.31
C LYS A 213 -21.93 -7.44 -26.22
N ASN A 214 -21.05 -6.52 -25.82
CA ASN A 214 -20.84 -5.26 -26.55
C ASN A 214 -19.57 -5.29 -27.39
N GLU A 215 -18.80 -6.40 -27.39
CA GLU A 215 -17.51 -6.54 -28.10
C GLU A 215 -16.54 -5.40 -27.78
N SER A 216 -16.51 -4.96 -26.53
CA SER A 216 -15.78 -3.78 -26.08
C SER A 216 -14.97 -4.02 -24.80
N ALA A 217 -13.99 -3.17 -24.54
CA ALA A 217 -13.31 -3.12 -23.26
C ALA A 217 -14.28 -2.61 -22.17
N VAL A 218 -14.16 -3.13 -20.94
CA VAL A 218 -15.03 -2.75 -19.81
C VAL A 218 -14.68 -1.40 -19.18
N ILE A 219 -13.49 -0.84 -19.46
CA ILE A 219 -13.05 0.49 -19.05
C ILE A 219 -12.55 1.28 -20.26
N LYS A 220 -12.62 2.62 -20.17
CA LYS A 220 -12.31 3.51 -21.29
C LYS A 220 -10.81 3.92 -21.38
N PRO A 221 -10.13 4.28 -20.30
CA PRO A 221 -8.78 4.85 -20.39
C PRO A 221 -7.77 3.85 -20.99
N LYS A 222 -6.71 4.39 -21.63
CA LYS A 222 -5.61 3.59 -22.20
C LYS A 222 -6.08 2.48 -23.16
N GLY A 223 -7.12 2.73 -23.95
CA GLY A 223 -7.70 1.74 -24.85
C GLY A 223 -8.30 0.51 -24.15
N GLY A 224 -8.77 0.67 -22.92
CA GLY A 224 -9.31 -0.43 -22.11
C GLY A 224 -8.31 -1.11 -21.21
N MET A 225 -7.04 -0.72 -21.24
CA MET A 225 -5.98 -1.32 -20.41
C MET A 225 -5.98 -0.72 -19.01
N GLY A 226 -5.84 -1.58 -18.00
CA GLY A 226 -5.84 -1.16 -16.60
C GLY A 226 -5.04 -2.07 -15.68
N GLY A 227 -5.05 -1.75 -14.40
CA GLY A 227 -4.46 -2.55 -13.35
C GLY A 227 -5.46 -3.54 -12.76
N LEU A 228 -5.11 -4.81 -12.68
CA LEU A 228 -5.88 -5.85 -12.00
C LEU A 228 -5.74 -5.75 -10.48
N GLY A 229 -6.83 -6.00 -9.78
CA GLY A 229 -6.93 -6.16 -8.32
C GLY A 229 -7.83 -7.33 -7.93
N GLY A 230 -7.99 -7.55 -6.62
CA GLY A 230 -8.79 -8.66 -6.09
C GLY A 230 -8.12 -10.02 -6.28
N SER A 231 -8.90 -11.09 -6.30
CA SER A 231 -8.40 -12.47 -6.35
C SER A 231 -7.51 -12.78 -7.56
N TYR A 232 -7.63 -12.04 -8.66
CA TYR A 232 -6.73 -12.14 -9.82
C TYR A 232 -5.25 -12.04 -9.44
N VAL A 233 -4.91 -11.25 -8.44
CA VAL A 233 -3.52 -10.90 -8.14
C VAL A 233 -2.98 -11.54 -6.87
N LYS A 234 -3.81 -12.31 -6.14
CA LYS A 234 -3.39 -12.91 -4.86
C LYS A 234 -2.15 -13.80 -4.97
N PRO A 235 -2.04 -14.74 -5.94
CA PRO A 235 -0.83 -15.58 -6.06
C PRO A 235 0.44 -14.76 -6.26
N THR A 236 0.38 -13.74 -7.10
CA THR A 236 1.50 -12.81 -7.32
C THR A 236 1.82 -12.01 -6.07
N GLY A 237 0.80 -11.52 -5.36
CA GLY A 237 0.98 -10.79 -4.09
C GLY A 237 1.67 -11.64 -3.03
N LEU A 238 1.23 -12.88 -2.84
CA LEU A 238 1.86 -13.84 -1.92
C LEU A 238 3.33 -14.10 -2.26
N SER A 239 3.62 -14.33 -3.56
CA SER A 239 4.99 -14.54 -4.05
C SER A 239 5.87 -13.32 -3.78
N ASN A 240 5.37 -12.10 -4.05
CA ASN A 240 6.12 -10.87 -3.82
C ASN A 240 6.44 -10.68 -2.32
N VAL A 241 5.45 -10.82 -1.44
CA VAL A 241 5.67 -10.77 0.01
C VAL A 241 6.72 -11.79 0.45
N ARG A 242 6.60 -13.05 0.00
CA ARG A 242 7.54 -14.11 0.36
C ARG A 242 8.96 -13.83 -0.10
N ASN A 243 9.14 -13.40 -1.34
CA ASN A 243 10.46 -13.11 -1.89
C ASN A 243 11.13 -11.94 -1.16
N PHE A 244 10.43 -10.81 -0.93
CA PHE A 244 11.00 -9.69 -0.17
C PHE A 244 11.30 -10.06 1.28
N TYR A 245 10.44 -10.83 1.94
CA TYR A 245 10.72 -11.35 3.28
C TYR A 245 12.06 -12.12 3.32
N LEU A 246 12.29 -13.00 2.35
CA LEU A 246 13.53 -13.76 2.25
C LEU A 246 14.73 -12.85 1.94
N GLN A 247 14.57 -11.85 1.06
CA GLN A 247 15.64 -10.90 0.73
C GLN A 247 16.06 -10.06 1.94
N PHE A 248 15.11 -9.52 2.70
CA PHE A 248 15.43 -8.72 3.89
C PHE A 248 16.02 -9.57 5.01
N LYS A 249 15.51 -10.79 5.21
CA LYS A 249 16.09 -11.74 6.14
C LYS A 249 17.53 -12.10 5.80
N LYS A 250 17.82 -12.39 4.52
CA LYS A 250 19.19 -12.69 4.01
C LYS A 250 20.16 -11.53 4.28
N ARG A 251 19.68 -10.28 4.22
CA ARG A 251 20.48 -9.05 4.42
C ARG A 251 20.49 -8.54 5.86
N ASN A 252 19.84 -9.26 6.77
CA ASN A 252 19.68 -8.84 8.16
C ASN A 252 19.09 -7.43 8.30
N ARG A 253 18.05 -7.12 7.50
CA ARG A 253 17.34 -5.84 7.51
C ARG A 253 15.94 -6.03 8.09
N ASP A 254 15.58 -5.21 9.08
CA ASP A 254 14.25 -5.21 9.70
C ASP A 254 13.30 -4.25 8.97
N ILE A 255 13.11 -4.48 7.67
CA ILE A 255 12.14 -3.76 6.85
C ILE A 255 10.83 -4.53 6.90
N LYS A 256 9.77 -3.90 7.38
CA LYS A 256 8.45 -4.52 7.51
C LYS A 256 7.75 -4.63 6.17
N ILE A 257 6.89 -5.62 6.02
CA ILE A 257 6.18 -5.88 4.77
C ILE A 257 4.67 -5.73 4.98
N ILE A 258 4.07 -4.84 4.21
CA ILE A 258 2.61 -4.73 4.14
C ILE A 258 2.14 -5.51 2.92
N GLY A 259 1.38 -6.59 3.15
CA GLY A 259 0.81 -7.41 2.10
C GLY A 259 -0.46 -6.78 1.53
N CYS A 260 -0.55 -6.69 0.20
CA CYS A 260 -1.71 -6.14 -0.51
C CYS A 260 -1.96 -6.92 -1.80
N GLY A 261 -3.23 -7.30 -2.06
CA GLY A 261 -3.65 -7.96 -3.30
C GLY A 261 -4.47 -9.22 -3.06
N GLY A 262 -5.79 -9.16 -3.31
CA GLY A 262 -6.69 -10.30 -3.25
C GLY A 262 -6.92 -10.88 -1.85
N ILE A 263 -6.79 -10.07 -0.82
CA ILE A 263 -7.18 -10.44 0.54
C ILE A 263 -8.70 -10.19 0.66
N GLU A 264 -9.47 -11.27 0.66
CA GLU A 264 -10.93 -11.25 0.73
C GLU A 264 -11.45 -11.94 1.99
N THR A 265 -10.68 -12.87 2.57
CA THR A 265 -11.04 -13.67 3.74
C THR A 265 -9.95 -13.71 4.78
N GLY A 266 -10.27 -14.21 5.98
CA GLY A 266 -9.27 -14.46 7.02
C GLY A 266 -8.24 -15.54 6.64
N LYS A 267 -8.58 -16.46 5.72
CA LYS A 267 -7.61 -17.43 5.16
C LYS A 267 -6.57 -16.70 4.31
N ASP A 268 -6.99 -15.78 3.46
CA ASP A 268 -6.04 -14.99 2.65
C ASP A 268 -5.13 -14.15 3.55
N ALA A 269 -5.68 -13.53 4.59
CA ALA A 269 -4.91 -12.80 5.59
C ALA A 269 -3.86 -13.70 6.27
N PHE A 270 -4.24 -14.92 6.65
CA PHE A 270 -3.33 -15.92 7.22
C PHE A 270 -2.20 -16.29 6.25
N GLU A 271 -2.51 -16.52 4.98
CA GLU A 271 -1.52 -16.86 3.94
C GLU A 271 -0.48 -15.75 3.75
N TYR A 272 -0.90 -14.48 3.72
CA TYR A 272 0.01 -13.34 3.62
C TYR A 272 0.95 -13.23 4.82
N ILE A 273 0.43 -13.40 6.04
CA ILE A 273 1.27 -13.38 7.25
C ILE A 273 2.23 -14.57 7.26
N LEU A 274 1.76 -15.75 6.84
CA LEU A 274 2.60 -16.95 6.72
C LEU A 274 3.74 -16.74 5.71
N CYS A 275 3.52 -15.97 4.64
CA CYS A 275 4.55 -15.55 3.68
C CYS A 275 5.54 -14.54 4.25
N GLY A 276 5.19 -13.80 5.30
CA GLY A 276 6.06 -12.84 5.97
C GLY A 276 5.53 -11.41 6.08
N ALA A 277 4.25 -11.17 5.78
CA ALA A 277 3.64 -9.86 5.97
C ALA A 277 3.50 -9.52 7.46
N ASP A 278 3.81 -8.27 7.83
CA ASP A 278 3.63 -7.70 9.16
C ASP A 278 2.26 -7.02 9.30
N LEU A 279 1.78 -6.39 8.23
CA LEU A 279 0.50 -5.69 8.13
C LEU A 279 -0.15 -6.03 6.78
N LEU A 280 -1.45 -5.84 6.67
CA LEU A 280 -2.24 -6.16 5.49
C LEU A 280 -3.06 -4.97 5.03
N GLN A 281 -3.14 -4.77 3.72
CA GLN A 281 -3.99 -3.76 3.09
C GLN A 281 -5.05 -4.42 2.21
N ILE A 282 -6.32 -4.00 2.34
CA ILE A 282 -7.41 -4.40 1.44
C ILE A 282 -7.90 -3.25 0.58
N GLY A 283 -8.07 -3.51 -0.72
CA GLY A 283 -8.59 -2.55 -1.70
C GLY A 283 -9.91 -3.00 -2.31
N THR A 284 -9.88 -3.93 -3.25
CA THR A 284 -11.08 -4.42 -3.96
C THR A 284 -12.15 -4.96 -3.02
N GLN A 285 -11.78 -5.71 -1.98
CA GLN A 285 -12.73 -6.23 -1.00
C GLN A 285 -13.35 -5.09 -0.17
N PHE A 286 -12.56 -4.10 0.21
CA PHE A 286 -13.08 -2.91 0.88
C PHE A 286 -14.05 -2.11 -0.02
N TYR A 287 -13.78 -2.03 -1.33
CA TYR A 287 -14.71 -1.41 -2.28
C TYR A 287 -16.06 -2.12 -2.31
N LYS A 288 -16.05 -3.47 -2.37
CA LYS A 288 -17.24 -4.31 -2.48
C LYS A 288 -18.09 -4.36 -1.20
N GLU A 289 -17.45 -4.53 -0.05
CA GLU A 289 -18.14 -4.84 1.22
C GLU A 289 -18.13 -3.67 2.23
N ASP A 290 -17.40 -2.59 1.91
CA ASP A 290 -17.21 -1.43 2.79
C ASP A 290 -16.48 -1.77 4.11
N VAL A 291 -16.66 -0.94 5.13
CA VAL A 291 -15.94 -1.04 6.43
C VAL A 291 -16.23 -2.33 7.21
N SER A 292 -17.34 -3.00 6.91
CA SER A 292 -17.69 -4.30 7.52
C SER A 292 -16.67 -5.40 7.18
N SER A 293 -15.99 -5.30 6.04
CA SER A 293 -14.95 -6.24 5.61
C SER A 293 -13.81 -6.39 6.62
N PHE A 294 -13.40 -5.30 7.29
CA PHE A 294 -12.33 -5.37 8.30
C PHE A 294 -12.71 -6.30 9.45
N LYS A 295 -13.88 -6.07 10.08
CA LYS A 295 -14.35 -6.88 11.20
C LYS A 295 -14.50 -8.34 10.82
N ARG A 296 -15.08 -8.63 9.66
CA ARG A 296 -15.29 -10.00 9.17
C ARG A 296 -13.96 -10.72 8.95
N ILE A 297 -13.04 -10.12 8.21
CA ILE A 297 -11.73 -10.73 7.89
C ILE A 297 -10.91 -10.97 9.16
N LEU A 298 -10.88 -10.02 10.11
CA LEU A 298 -10.18 -10.18 11.39
C LEU A 298 -10.79 -11.30 12.24
N LYS A 299 -12.12 -11.45 12.26
CA LYS A 299 -12.81 -12.56 12.92
C LYS A 299 -12.42 -13.89 12.28
N GLU A 300 -12.52 -14.02 10.98
CA GLU A 300 -12.14 -15.22 10.22
C GLU A 300 -10.66 -15.58 10.43
N LEU A 301 -9.74 -14.60 10.41
CA LEU A 301 -8.33 -14.83 10.74
C LEU A 301 -8.16 -15.40 12.14
N THR A 302 -8.90 -14.86 13.11
CA THR A 302 -8.88 -15.37 14.50
C THR A 302 -9.35 -16.83 14.55
N GLU A 303 -10.35 -17.22 13.76
CA GLU A 303 -10.84 -18.61 13.68
C GLU A 303 -9.78 -19.54 13.08
N VAL A 304 -9.08 -19.11 12.02
CA VAL A 304 -7.95 -19.87 11.43
C VAL A 304 -6.83 -20.04 12.46
N MET A 305 -6.47 -18.97 13.19
CA MET A 305 -5.43 -19.02 14.23
C MET A 305 -5.82 -19.98 15.35
N LYS A 306 -7.07 -19.99 15.82
CA LYS A 306 -7.57 -20.94 16.82
C LYS A 306 -7.44 -22.38 16.33
N TYR A 307 -7.89 -22.67 15.12
CA TYR A 307 -7.77 -23.99 14.50
C TYR A 307 -6.31 -24.48 14.43
N LYS A 308 -5.36 -23.55 14.19
CA LYS A 308 -3.92 -23.83 14.10
C LYS A 308 -3.18 -23.73 15.44
N ASN A 309 -3.87 -23.44 16.55
CA ASN A 309 -3.29 -23.23 17.90
C ASN A 309 -2.27 -22.09 17.97
N TYR A 310 -2.49 -20.99 17.25
CA TYR A 310 -1.68 -19.78 17.36
C TYR A 310 -2.37 -18.72 18.22
N ASN A 311 -1.63 -18.09 19.15
CA ASN A 311 -2.12 -17.05 20.04
C ASN A 311 -1.88 -15.62 19.53
N ASN A 312 -0.88 -15.45 18.67
CA ASN A 312 -0.53 -14.16 18.04
C ASN A 312 0.05 -14.39 16.64
N ILE A 313 0.11 -13.32 15.84
CA ILE A 313 0.58 -13.39 14.44
C ILE A 313 2.07 -13.70 14.32
N GLU A 314 2.90 -13.29 15.26
CA GLU A 314 4.35 -13.54 15.27
C GLU A 314 4.68 -15.03 15.35
N GLN A 315 3.77 -15.86 15.89
CA GLN A 315 3.98 -17.29 15.98
C GLN A 315 4.03 -18.01 14.64
N PHE A 316 3.44 -17.44 13.59
CA PHE A 316 3.43 -18.06 12.25
C PHE A 316 3.94 -17.16 11.14
N LYS A 317 4.20 -15.88 11.40
CA LYS A 317 4.75 -14.96 10.41
C LYS A 317 6.04 -15.48 9.78
N GLY A 318 6.05 -15.54 8.44
CA GLY A 318 7.20 -15.98 7.66
C GLY A 318 7.54 -17.48 7.77
N LYS A 319 6.68 -18.30 8.40
CA LYS A 319 6.92 -19.73 8.61
C LYS A 319 6.35 -20.64 7.50
N LEU A 320 6.16 -20.10 6.30
CA LEU A 320 5.76 -20.91 5.14
C LEU A 320 6.77 -22.05 4.95
N LYS A 321 6.25 -23.28 4.98
CA LYS A 321 7.04 -24.50 4.69
C LYS A 321 7.15 -24.72 3.20
N THR A 322 8.29 -25.13 2.75
CA THR A 322 8.51 -25.70 1.39
C THR A 322 8.37 -27.20 1.45
N ILE A 323 7.80 -27.78 0.40
CA ILE A 323 7.67 -29.24 0.20
C ILE A 323 8.78 -29.75 -0.71
#